data_db055df23051ff34a31178bf8d0b6a49
#
_entry.id   db055df23051ff34a31178bf8d0b6a49
#
_cell.length_a   1.000
_cell.length_b   1.000
_cell.length_c   1.000
_cell.angle_alpha   90.00
_cell.angle_beta   90.00
_cell.angle_gamma   90.00
#
_symmetry.space_group_name_H-M   'P 1'
#
loop_
_entity.id
_entity.type
_entity.pdbx_description
1 polymer ?
#
loop_
_entity_poly.entity_id
_entity_poly.type
_entity_poly.pdbx_seq_one_letter_code
_entity_poly.pdbx_strand_id
1 'polypeptide(L)'
;MNMWRTLIANLIIFSGIAASSPAVQTAPPAFELPLLITSAGQSADVSIASMLAKKAELTATLSKLATGKDLENQKTLVLVLGASMKGLGSAGLDTDKEYERIRTLLAEAKKKNIPVLCLHLGGEQRRGELTDKMIGEFLPSAKMALIVKSGNKDGLFTKICKEKNIPLVEIEKTLDAVEPLKSLFKK
;
A
#
# COMPACT_ATOMS: atom_id res chain seq x y z
N MET A 1 6.40 73.47 -41.99
CA MET A 1 7.61 72.77 -41.59
C MET A 1 7.53 72.57 -40.11
N ASN A 2 6.87 71.51 -39.60
CA ASN A 2 6.89 71.10 -38.18
C ASN A 2 6.72 69.61 -38.10
N MET A 3 7.79 68.92 -37.76
CA MET A 3 7.89 67.48 -37.55
C MET A 3 7.40 67.16 -36.13
N TRP A 4 6.32 66.38 -36.05
CA TRP A 4 5.86 65.77 -34.77
C TRP A 4 6.43 64.35 -34.65
N ARG A 5 7.30 64.20 -33.70
CA ARG A 5 7.85 62.90 -33.28
C ARG A 5 6.85 62.24 -32.31
N THR A 6 6.22 61.15 -32.75
CA THR A 6 5.36 60.33 -31.92
C THR A 6 6.23 59.33 -31.09
N LEU A 7 6.25 59.50 -29.77
CA LEU A 7 6.85 58.56 -28.82
C LEU A 7 5.86 57.41 -28.60
N ILE A 8 6.23 56.21 -29.05
CA ILE A 8 5.48 54.98 -28.70
C ILE A 8 6.07 54.45 -27.38
N ALA A 9 5.27 54.51 -26.31
CA ALA A 9 5.60 53.91 -25.04
C ALA A 9 5.25 52.41 -25.09
N ASN A 10 6.25 51.53 -25.07
CA ASN A 10 6.07 50.09 -24.91
C ASN A 10 5.69 49.76 -23.47
N LEU A 11 4.44 49.38 -23.23
CA LEU A 11 3.95 48.86 -21.95
C LEU A 11 4.27 47.36 -21.91
N ILE A 12 5.33 46.98 -21.19
CA ILE A 12 5.65 45.57 -20.92
C ILE A 12 4.73 45.08 -19.80
N ILE A 13 3.73 44.29 -20.15
CA ILE A 13 2.88 43.60 -19.17
C ILE A 13 3.63 42.35 -18.68
N PHE A 14 4.13 42.41 -17.45
CA PHE A 14 4.74 41.28 -16.76
C PHE A 14 3.61 40.39 -16.23
N SER A 15 3.24 39.35 -17.02
CA SER A 15 2.31 38.32 -16.56
C SER A 15 3.02 37.38 -15.56
N GLY A 16 2.80 37.61 -14.27
CA GLY A 16 3.26 36.75 -13.22
C GLY A 16 2.54 35.40 -13.31
N ILE A 17 3.26 34.35 -13.67
CA ILE A 17 2.77 32.96 -13.57
C ILE A 17 2.81 32.59 -12.09
N ALA A 18 1.65 32.62 -11.44
CA ALA A 18 1.49 32.05 -10.11
C ALA A 18 1.63 30.53 -10.22
N ALA A 19 2.75 29.99 -9.75
CA ALA A 19 2.95 28.55 -9.59
C ALA A 19 2.01 28.07 -8.48
N SER A 20 0.86 27.50 -8.87
CA SER A 20 -0.01 26.81 -7.95
C SER A 20 0.68 25.51 -7.51
N SER A 21 1.13 25.44 -6.26
CA SER A 21 1.53 24.18 -5.63
C SER A 21 0.38 23.18 -5.71
N PRO A 22 0.63 21.93 -6.14
CA PRO A 22 -0.42 20.92 -6.14
C PRO A 22 -0.87 20.70 -4.69
N ALA A 23 -2.11 21.05 -4.40
CA ALA A 23 -2.75 20.68 -3.15
C ALA A 23 -2.72 19.15 -3.06
N VAL A 24 -2.13 18.62 -1.98
CA VAL A 24 -2.23 17.21 -1.64
C VAL A 24 -3.72 16.93 -1.38
N GLN A 25 -4.39 16.42 -2.40
CA GLN A 25 -5.77 15.95 -2.25
C GLN A 25 -5.72 14.71 -1.37
N THR A 26 -6.06 14.87 -0.10
CA THR A 26 -6.30 13.75 0.81
C THR A 26 -7.50 12.99 0.26
N ALA A 27 -7.25 11.85 -0.38
CA ALA A 27 -8.31 10.95 -0.80
C ALA A 27 -9.17 10.58 0.42
N PRO A 28 -10.50 10.44 0.26
CA PRO A 28 -11.36 10.04 1.37
C PRO A 28 -10.89 8.70 1.94
N PRO A 29 -11.08 8.45 3.24
CA PRO A 29 -10.64 7.21 3.87
C PRO A 29 -11.20 6.01 3.10
N ALA A 30 -10.30 5.13 2.69
CA ALA A 30 -10.59 4.02 1.78
C ALA A 30 -11.00 2.73 2.50
N PHE A 31 -10.76 2.67 3.83
CA PHE A 31 -10.89 1.46 4.65
C PHE A 31 -11.66 1.75 5.95
N GLU A 32 -12.21 0.67 6.52
CA GLU A 32 -12.99 0.72 7.75
C GLU A 32 -12.41 -0.24 8.80
N LEU A 33 -12.67 0.06 10.07
CA LEU A 33 -12.29 -0.78 11.22
C LEU A 33 -13.46 -1.70 11.63
N PRO A 34 -13.21 -2.83 12.26
CA PRO A 34 -11.89 -3.39 12.63
C PRO A 34 -11.17 -4.05 11.44
N LEU A 35 -9.85 -4.18 11.55
CA LEU A 35 -9.02 -4.79 10.53
C LEU A 35 -8.34 -6.08 11.00
N LEU A 36 -8.20 -7.04 10.07
CA LEU A 36 -7.41 -8.25 10.23
C LEU A 36 -6.07 -8.09 9.54
N ILE A 37 -4.97 -8.34 10.26
CA ILE A 37 -3.61 -8.33 9.69
C ILE A 37 -3.14 -9.77 9.55
N THR A 38 -2.70 -10.16 8.36
CA THR A 38 -2.12 -11.48 8.11
C THR A 38 -0.88 -11.41 7.23
N SER A 39 -0.06 -12.46 7.29
CA SER A 39 1.13 -12.60 6.45
C SER A 39 0.78 -13.27 5.12
N ALA A 40 1.46 -12.87 4.05
CA ALA A 40 1.60 -13.66 2.84
C ALA A 40 3.09 -13.96 2.64
N GLY A 41 3.48 -15.19 3.03
CA GLY A 41 4.86 -15.68 2.99
C GLY A 41 5.56 -15.76 4.35
N GLN A 42 4.83 -15.56 5.44
CA GLN A 42 5.27 -15.79 6.84
C GLN A 42 6.53 -15.00 7.26
N SER A 43 6.73 -13.80 6.69
CA SER A 43 7.82 -12.93 7.14
C SER A 43 7.51 -12.29 8.50
N ALA A 44 8.55 -11.85 9.20
CA ALA A 44 8.42 -11.12 10.46
C ALA A 44 7.73 -9.74 10.29
N ASP A 45 7.64 -9.24 9.07
CA ASP A 45 7.08 -7.94 8.74
C ASP A 45 5.60 -7.82 9.15
N VAL A 46 4.89 -8.94 9.26
CA VAL A 46 3.51 -8.96 9.75
C VAL A 46 3.41 -8.48 11.20
N SER A 47 4.40 -8.76 12.03
CA SER A 47 4.46 -8.24 13.42
C SER A 47 4.77 -6.74 13.44
N ILE A 48 5.57 -6.28 12.47
CA ILE A 48 5.84 -4.85 12.27
C ILE A 48 4.54 -4.13 11.85
N ALA A 49 3.79 -4.70 10.91
CA ALA A 49 2.50 -4.16 10.49
C ALA A 49 1.52 -4.00 11.66
N SER A 50 1.46 -5.00 12.56
CA SER A 50 0.65 -4.94 13.77
C SER A 50 1.10 -3.82 14.72
N MET A 51 2.40 -3.64 14.90
CA MET A 51 2.96 -2.54 15.70
C MET A 51 2.60 -1.17 15.09
N LEU A 52 2.70 -1.04 13.78
CA LEU A 52 2.36 0.20 13.06
C LEU A 52 0.86 0.53 13.18
N ALA A 53 -0.01 -0.47 13.04
CA ALA A 53 -1.45 -0.31 13.24
C ALA A 53 -1.76 0.19 14.67
N LYS A 54 -1.09 -0.39 15.69
CA LYS A 54 -1.21 0.08 17.08
C LYS A 54 -0.74 1.53 17.25
N LYS A 55 0.39 1.91 16.64
CA LYS A 55 0.89 3.29 16.65
C LYS A 55 -0.06 4.26 15.93
N ALA A 56 -0.74 3.80 14.89
CA ALA A 56 -1.77 4.55 14.19
C ALA A 56 -3.14 4.56 14.90
N GLU A 57 -3.23 3.97 16.10
CA GLU A 57 -4.45 3.86 16.93
C GLU A 57 -5.60 3.11 16.22
N LEU A 58 -5.26 2.14 15.38
CA LEU A 58 -6.22 1.32 14.65
C LEU A 58 -6.60 0.06 15.44
N THR A 59 -7.91 -0.26 15.47
CA THR A 59 -8.41 -1.52 16.03
C THR A 59 -8.06 -2.67 15.10
N ALA A 60 -7.06 -3.47 15.47
CA ALA A 60 -6.48 -4.50 14.63
C ALA A 60 -6.39 -5.85 15.34
N THR A 61 -6.74 -6.91 14.63
CA THR A 61 -6.48 -8.31 15.01
C THR A 61 -5.32 -8.83 14.18
N LEU A 62 -4.31 -9.43 14.82
CA LEU A 62 -3.20 -10.11 14.14
C LEU A 62 -3.45 -11.61 14.15
N SER A 63 -3.58 -12.22 12.96
CA SER A 63 -3.58 -13.66 12.76
C SER A 63 -2.62 -13.99 11.62
N LYS A 64 -1.42 -14.52 11.95
CA LYS A 64 -0.39 -14.83 10.94
C LYS A 64 -0.86 -15.87 9.93
N LEU A 65 -1.70 -16.80 10.37
CA LEU A 65 -2.25 -17.90 9.61
C LEU A 65 -3.76 -17.73 9.39
N ALA A 66 -4.21 -16.51 9.18
CA ALA A 66 -5.62 -16.21 9.00
C ALA A 66 -6.28 -17.06 7.92
N THR A 67 -7.51 -17.43 8.21
CA THR A 67 -8.42 -18.17 7.34
C THR A 67 -9.70 -17.38 7.08
N GLY A 68 -10.59 -17.87 6.25
CA GLY A 68 -11.90 -17.23 6.00
C GLY A 68 -12.75 -17.02 7.27
N LYS A 69 -12.55 -17.82 8.32
CA LYS A 69 -13.24 -17.68 9.62
C LYS A 69 -12.77 -16.41 10.37
N ASP A 70 -11.49 -16.08 10.26
CA ASP A 70 -10.92 -14.89 10.91
C ASP A 70 -11.45 -13.59 10.31
N LEU A 71 -12.09 -13.63 9.13
CA LEU A 71 -12.74 -12.49 8.48
C LEU A 71 -14.10 -12.13 9.09
N GLU A 72 -14.63 -12.92 10.00
CA GLU A 72 -15.89 -12.60 10.67
C GLU A 72 -15.74 -11.30 11.48
N ASN A 73 -16.68 -10.38 11.30
CA ASN A 73 -16.68 -9.05 11.94
C ASN A 73 -15.50 -8.13 11.56
N GLN A 74 -14.68 -8.50 10.56
CA GLN A 74 -13.64 -7.62 10.02
C GLN A 74 -14.19 -6.80 8.86
N LYS A 75 -13.71 -5.55 8.76
CA LYS A 75 -14.09 -4.62 7.68
C LYS A 75 -12.97 -4.42 6.67
N THR A 76 -11.75 -4.77 7.04
CA THR A 76 -10.57 -4.67 6.19
C THR A 76 -9.64 -5.84 6.42
N LEU A 77 -9.08 -6.39 5.33
CA LEU A 77 -7.98 -7.33 5.36
C LEU A 77 -6.68 -6.60 5.00
N VAL A 78 -5.71 -6.63 5.92
CA VAL A 78 -4.34 -6.16 5.66
C VAL A 78 -3.48 -7.38 5.35
N LEU A 79 -2.99 -7.47 4.11
CA LEU A 79 -2.14 -8.54 3.63
C LEU A 79 -0.68 -8.06 3.55
N VAL A 80 0.19 -8.60 4.39
CA VAL A 80 1.59 -8.24 4.43
C VAL A 80 2.39 -9.16 3.51
N LEU A 81 2.84 -8.62 2.39
CA LEU A 81 3.57 -9.33 1.34
C LEU A 81 5.06 -9.44 1.70
N GLY A 82 5.55 -10.66 1.85
CA GLY A 82 6.96 -10.92 2.12
C GLY A 82 7.21 -12.35 2.55
N ALA A 83 8.03 -13.08 1.80
CA ALA A 83 8.32 -14.47 2.07
C ALA A 83 9.51 -14.67 3.00
N SER A 84 9.43 -15.71 3.82
CA SER A 84 10.50 -16.20 4.68
C SER A 84 10.44 -17.73 4.75
N MET A 85 11.40 -18.42 4.15
CA MET A 85 11.46 -19.89 4.22
C MET A 85 11.52 -20.39 5.67
N LYS A 86 12.28 -19.69 6.52
CA LYS A 86 12.33 -19.99 7.97
C LYS A 86 10.96 -19.77 8.62
N GLY A 87 10.25 -18.71 8.24
CA GLY A 87 8.91 -18.42 8.75
C GLY A 87 7.89 -19.47 8.33
N LEU A 88 7.92 -19.88 7.07
CA LEU A 88 7.07 -20.95 6.54
C LEU A 88 7.31 -22.27 7.31
N GLY A 89 8.56 -22.70 7.43
CA GLY A 89 8.90 -23.91 8.18
C GLY A 89 8.49 -23.83 9.65
N SER A 90 8.66 -22.68 10.30
CA SER A 90 8.23 -22.48 11.69
C SER A 90 6.71 -22.51 11.84
N ALA A 91 5.95 -22.18 10.81
CA ALA A 91 4.50 -22.25 10.76
C ALA A 91 3.96 -23.64 10.35
N GLY A 92 4.85 -24.61 10.06
CA GLY A 92 4.47 -25.92 9.55
C GLY A 92 3.94 -25.90 8.10
N LEU A 93 4.30 -24.86 7.36
CA LEU A 93 3.87 -24.65 5.98
C LEU A 93 5.03 -24.87 5.01
N ASP A 94 4.70 -25.41 3.85
CA ASP A 94 5.48 -25.26 2.63
C ASP A 94 4.92 -24.11 1.78
N THR A 95 5.59 -23.83 0.68
CA THR A 95 5.20 -22.75 -0.25
C THR A 95 3.80 -22.97 -0.81
N ASP A 96 3.47 -24.19 -1.23
CA ASP A 96 2.20 -24.47 -1.91
C ASP A 96 1.01 -24.32 -0.96
N LYS A 97 1.15 -24.81 0.28
CA LYS A 97 0.14 -24.61 1.33
C LYS A 97 -0.07 -23.15 1.67
N GLU A 98 1.00 -22.34 1.69
CA GLU A 98 0.88 -20.90 1.92
C GLU A 98 0.14 -20.20 0.77
N TYR A 99 0.45 -20.55 -0.49
CA TYR A 99 -0.27 -20.02 -1.64
C TYR A 99 -1.75 -20.37 -1.59
N GLU A 100 -2.07 -21.62 -1.29
CA GLU A 100 -3.46 -22.07 -1.19
C GLU A 100 -4.21 -21.38 -0.06
N ARG A 101 -3.56 -21.22 1.10
CA ARG A 101 -4.14 -20.47 2.23
C ARG A 101 -4.50 -19.04 1.83
N ILE A 102 -3.58 -18.32 1.16
CA ILE A 102 -3.82 -16.93 0.76
C ILE A 102 -4.87 -16.84 -0.33
N ARG A 103 -4.86 -17.74 -1.33
CA ARG A 103 -5.90 -17.81 -2.37
C ARG A 103 -7.28 -17.96 -1.76
N THR A 104 -7.43 -18.93 -0.86
CA THR A 104 -8.69 -19.19 -0.16
C THR A 104 -9.13 -17.98 0.68
N LEU A 105 -8.22 -17.38 1.42
CA LEU A 105 -8.52 -16.19 2.23
C LEU A 105 -8.97 -15.00 1.37
N LEU A 106 -8.30 -14.73 0.25
CA LEU A 106 -8.66 -13.65 -0.67
C LEU A 106 -9.99 -13.91 -1.37
N ALA A 107 -10.28 -15.16 -1.73
CA ALA A 107 -11.58 -15.55 -2.28
C ALA A 107 -12.72 -15.28 -1.28
N GLU A 108 -12.54 -15.64 -0.01
CA GLU A 108 -13.53 -15.35 1.04
C GLU A 108 -13.63 -13.85 1.34
N ALA A 109 -12.54 -13.10 1.34
CA ALA A 109 -12.56 -11.63 1.48
C ALA A 109 -13.37 -10.98 0.33
N LYS A 110 -13.16 -11.43 -0.91
CA LYS A 110 -13.93 -10.97 -2.08
C LYS A 110 -15.41 -11.29 -1.95
N LYS A 111 -15.76 -12.50 -1.56
CA LYS A 111 -17.15 -12.96 -1.35
C LYS A 111 -17.87 -12.11 -0.29
N LYS A 112 -17.15 -11.73 0.77
CA LYS A 112 -17.66 -10.89 1.86
C LYS A 112 -17.57 -9.38 1.57
N ASN A 113 -17.08 -8.98 0.40
CA ASN A 113 -16.79 -7.59 0.02
C ASN A 113 -15.84 -6.86 1.00
N ILE A 114 -14.90 -7.59 1.61
CA ILE A 114 -13.88 -7.03 2.50
C ILE A 114 -12.72 -6.51 1.66
N PRO A 115 -12.44 -5.20 1.65
CA PRO A 115 -11.34 -4.63 0.90
C PRO A 115 -9.99 -5.08 1.46
N VAL A 116 -9.01 -5.26 0.55
CA VAL A 116 -7.65 -5.69 0.88
C VAL A 116 -6.70 -4.49 0.77
N LEU A 117 -5.93 -4.24 1.83
CA LEU A 117 -4.78 -3.35 1.83
C LEU A 117 -3.51 -4.19 1.81
N CYS A 118 -2.72 -4.11 0.73
CA CYS A 118 -1.43 -4.78 0.67
C CYS A 118 -0.33 -3.90 1.26
N LEU A 119 0.50 -4.49 2.12
CA LEU A 119 1.70 -3.85 2.69
C LEU A 119 2.96 -4.61 2.26
N HIS A 120 4.03 -3.88 1.91
CA HIS A 120 5.38 -4.44 1.78
C HIS A 120 6.37 -3.56 2.55
N LEU A 121 6.76 -4.02 3.73
CA LEU A 121 7.45 -3.21 4.74
C LEU A 121 8.95 -3.47 4.82
N GLY A 122 9.42 -4.61 4.32
CA GLY A 122 10.82 -5.01 4.43
C GLY A 122 11.73 -4.43 3.34
N GLY A 123 11.17 -3.68 2.39
CA GLY A 123 11.93 -3.05 1.32
C GLY A 123 12.72 -4.07 0.48
N GLU A 124 13.87 -3.64 -0.03
CA GLU A 124 14.74 -4.47 -0.89
C GLU A 124 15.15 -5.80 -0.24
N GLN A 125 15.43 -5.79 1.06
CA GLN A 125 15.85 -6.99 1.80
C GLN A 125 14.78 -8.08 1.86
N ARG A 126 13.52 -7.74 1.59
CA ARG A 126 12.40 -8.68 1.57
C ARG A 126 11.98 -9.08 0.16
N ARG A 127 12.67 -8.57 -0.86
CA ARG A 127 12.49 -8.97 -2.25
C ARG A 127 13.26 -10.28 -2.53
N GLY A 128 12.89 -10.96 -3.58
CA GLY A 128 13.46 -12.21 -4.05
C GLY A 128 12.41 -13.07 -4.72
N GLU A 129 12.82 -14.13 -5.40
CA GLU A 129 11.98 -14.92 -6.31
C GLU A 129 10.61 -15.30 -5.71
N LEU A 130 10.60 -15.84 -4.49
CA LEU A 130 9.36 -16.27 -3.85
C LEU A 130 8.46 -15.07 -3.48
N THR A 131 9.06 -14.02 -2.92
CA THR A 131 8.31 -12.79 -2.59
C THR A 131 7.74 -12.15 -3.85
N ASP A 132 8.51 -12.08 -4.92
CA ASP A 132 8.12 -11.44 -6.18
C ASP A 132 7.00 -12.20 -6.88
N LYS A 133 7.03 -13.54 -6.84
CA LYS A 133 5.90 -14.39 -7.28
C LYS A 133 4.63 -14.11 -6.45
N MET A 134 4.76 -14.01 -5.12
CA MET A 134 3.62 -13.68 -4.25
C MET A 134 3.08 -12.26 -4.51
N ILE A 135 3.95 -11.28 -4.74
CA ILE A 135 3.55 -9.94 -5.16
C ILE A 135 2.76 -10.01 -6.46
N GLY A 136 3.28 -10.71 -7.48
CA GLY A 136 2.62 -10.86 -8.78
C GLY A 136 1.23 -11.48 -8.70
N GLU A 137 1.04 -12.43 -7.80
CA GLU A 137 -0.23 -13.15 -7.67
C GLU A 137 -1.24 -12.43 -6.75
N PHE A 138 -0.82 -11.90 -5.61
CA PHE A 138 -1.75 -11.44 -4.60
C PHE A 138 -2.01 -9.94 -4.61
N LEU A 139 -1.01 -9.12 -5.02
CA LEU A 139 -1.19 -7.67 -5.15
C LEU A 139 -2.37 -7.27 -6.06
N PRO A 140 -2.65 -7.99 -7.18
CA PRO A 140 -3.81 -7.68 -8.02
C PRO A 140 -5.18 -7.71 -7.32
N SER A 141 -5.27 -8.33 -6.14
CA SER A 141 -6.51 -8.39 -5.32
C SER A 141 -6.66 -7.17 -4.39
N ALA A 142 -5.66 -6.30 -4.32
CA ALA A 142 -5.67 -5.17 -3.41
C ALA A 142 -6.55 -4.02 -3.90
N LYS A 143 -7.21 -3.36 -2.98
CA LYS A 143 -7.84 -2.05 -3.21
C LYS A 143 -6.79 -0.92 -3.19
N MET A 144 -5.69 -1.11 -2.46
CA MET A 144 -4.56 -0.18 -2.36
C MET A 144 -3.30 -0.91 -1.90
N ALA A 145 -2.14 -0.39 -2.26
CA ALA A 145 -0.85 -0.84 -1.76
C ALA A 145 -0.09 0.29 -1.06
N LEU A 146 0.57 -0.04 0.06
CA LEU A 146 1.50 0.84 0.78
C LEU A 146 2.80 0.06 0.99
N ILE A 147 3.89 0.60 0.47
CA ILE A 147 5.16 -0.11 0.40
C ILE A 147 6.35 0.77 0.78
N VAL A 148 7.40 0.15 1.30
CA VAL A 148 8.70 0.80 1.41
C VAL A 148 9.34 0.90 0.03
N LYS A 149 9.66 2.12 -0.41
CA LYS A 149 10.13 2.48 -1.75
C LYS A 149 11.36 1.67 -2.20
N SER A 150 12.28 1.36 -1.29
CA SER A 150 13.44 0.52 -1.63
C SER A 150 13.06 -0.88 -2.12
N GLY A 151 11.85 -1.37 -1.84
CA GLY A 151 11.31 -2.61 -2.37
C GLY A 151 10.76 -2.51 -3.79
N ASN A 152 10.71 -1.31 -4.38
CA ASN A 152 10.15 -1.07 -5.72
C ASN A 152 11.19 -0.49 -6.71
N LYS A 153 12.47 -0.70 -6.49
CA LYS A 153 13.54 -0.17 -7.35
C LYS A 153 13.44 -0.64 -8.80
N ASP A 154 12.95 -1.84 -9.02
CA ASP A 154 12.72 -2.44 -10.33
C ASP A 154 11.35 -2.09 -10.95
N GLY A 155 10.50 -1.36 -10.21
CA GLY A 155 9.18 -0.95 -10.67
C GLY A 155 8.12 -2.05 -10.69
N LEU A 156 8.36 -3.23 -10.08
CA LEU A 156 7.41 -4.34 -10.07
C LEU A 156 6.05 -3.92 -9.49
N PHE A 157 6.04 -3.27 -8.32
CA PHE A 157 4.80 -2.78 -7.71
C PHE A 157 4.13 -1.71 -8.58
N THR A 158 4.91 -0.75 -9.09
CA THR A 158 4.40 0.31 -9.98
C THR A 158 3.73 -0.27 -11.22
N LYS A 159 4.35 -1.27 -11.86
CA LYS A 159 3.81 -1.94 -13.04
C LYS A 159 2.45 -2.59 -12.74
N ILE A 160 2.39 -3.45 -11.72
CA ILE A 160 1.17 -4.18 -11.35
C ILE A 160 0.07 -3.20 -10.93
N CYS A 161 0.39 -2.22 -10.08
CA CYS A 161 -0.57 -1.23 -9.61
C CYS A 161 -1.15 -0.40 -10.76
N LYS A 162 -0.32 0.01 -11.72
CA LYS A 162 -0.77 0.72 -12.92
C LYS A 162 -1.69 -0.14 -13.80
N GLU A 163 -1.32 -1.40 -14.07
CA GLU A 163 -2.10 -2.33 -14.87
C GLU A 163 -3.47 -2.65 -14.25
N LYS A 164 -3.55 -2.68 -12.93
CA LYS A 164 -4.77 -3.03 -12.16
C LYS A 164 -5.51 -1.81 -11.61
N ASN A 165 -5.07 -0.59 -11.89
CA ASN A 165 -5.62 0.65 -11.34
C ASN A 165 -5.66 0.67 -9.80
N ILE A 166 -4.61 0.15 -9.16
CA ILE A 166 -4.45 0.10 -7.71
C ILE A 166 -3.67 1.33 -7.27
N PRO A 167 -4.20 2.19 -6.39
CA PRO A 167 -3.43 3.28 -5.80
C PRO A 167 -2.21 2.73 -5.04
N LEU A 168 -1.02 3.32 -5.32
CA LEU A 168 0.24 2.95 -4.70
C LEU A 168 0.76 4.11 -3.85
N VAL A 169 1.02 3.84 -2.58
CA VAL A 169 1.69 4.77 -1.66
C VAL A 169 3.08 4.23 -1.37
N GLU A 170 4.10 5.01 -1.66
CA GLU A 170 5.49 4.72 -1.35
C GLU A 170 5.97 5.54 -0.16
N ILE A 171 6.63 4.89 0.78
CA ILE A 171 7.24 5.51 1.96
C ILE A 171 8.75 5.24 1.97
N GLU A 172 9.53 6.15 2.53
CA GLU A 172 10.99 6.00 2.57
C GLU A 172 11.42 4.95 3.61
N LYS A 173 10.83 4.98 4.80
CA LYS A 173 11.15 4.08 5.91
C LYS A 173 9.90 3.40 6.46
N THR A 174 10.04 2.22 7.01
CA THR A 174 8.94 1.42 7.56
C THR A 174 8.08 2.19 8.59
N LEU A 175 8.70 3.02 9.43
CA LEU A 175 7.97 3.82 10.43
C LEU A 175 7.15 4.95 9.83
N ASP A 176 7.47 5.39 8.62
CA ASP A 176 6.71 6.42 7.90
C ASP A 176 5.32 5.93 7.49
N ALA A 177 5.03 4.62 7.63
CA ALA A 177 3.71 4.05 7.38
C ALA A 177 2.62 4.50 8.37
N VAL A 178 2.99 5.02 9.55
CA VAL A 178 2.02 5.36 10.60
C VAL A 178 1.00 6.40 10.14
N GLU A 179 1.48 7.52 9.58
CA GLU A 179 0.59 8.59 9.15
C GLU A 179 -0.28 8.21 7.93
N PRO A 180 0.26 7.57 6.87
CA PRO A 180 -0.58 7.01 5.81
C PRO A 180 -1.64 6.03 6.34
N LEU A 181 -1.26 5.08 7.19
CA LEU A 181 -2.22 4.14 7.78
C LEU A 181 -3.34 4.88 8.51
N LYS A 182 -2.99 5.86 9.34
CA LYS A 182 -3.98 6.65 10.09
C LYS A 182 -4.96 7.39 9.15
N SER A 183 -4.48 7.92 8.02
CA SER A 183 -5.29 8.65 7.05
C SER A 183 -6.18 7.75 6.19
N LEU A 184 -5.80 6.48 5.98
CA LEU A 184 -6.54 5.54 5.15
C LEU A 184 -7.79 4.97 5.81
N PHE A 185 -7.90 5.07 7.13
CA PHE A 185 -9.03 4.51 7.89
C PHE A 185 -9.97 5.60 8.40
N LYS A 186 -11.27 5.36 8.28
CA LYS A 186 -12.28 6.18 8.95
C LYS A 186 -12.16 5.96 10.47
N LYS A 187 -12.13 7.03 11.22
CA LYS A 187 -12.30 6.99 12.68
C LYS A 187 -13.77 6.85 13.03
#